data_00cf134aa4652bf6b7ed64d524e6bc26
#
_entry.id   00cf134aa4652bf6b7ed64d524e6bc26
#
_cell.length_a   1.000
_cell.length_b   1.000
_cell.length_c   1.000
_cell.angle_alpha   90.00
_cell.angle_beta   90.00
_cell.angle_gamma   90.00
#
_symmetry.space_group_name_H-M   'P 1'
#
loop_
_entity.id
_entity.type
_entity.pdbx_description
1 polymer ?
#
loop_
_entity_poly.entity_id
_entity_poly.type
_entity_poly.pdbx_seq_one_letter_code
_entity_poly.pdbx_strand_id
1 'polypeptide(L)'
;YLMKYVIKKYLFITLIFLSTSCSPIVENRGYVFDEKLLDQIKVNETISNDVMDILGSPSTTSAIDASTWYYIYSKAETVAFYRPTVTDRRVLAVSFNDDNKVKNLKYYGLEEGKIISYVDRTTPTRGRELTVLQQLFGNLGRLGAGSLPGN
;
A
#
# COMPACT_ATOMS: atom_id res chain seq x y z
N TYR A 1 -32.30 29.30 39.61
CA TYR A 1 -31.96 27.86 39.47
C TYR A 1 -32.51 27.25 38.18
N LEU A 2 -33.76 27.54 37.82
CA LEU A 2 -34.44 27.01 36.63
C LEU A 2 -33.72 27.38 35.31
N MET A 3 -33.25 28.61 35.18
CA MET A 3 -32.56 29.13 33.99
C MET A 3 -31.22 28.41 33.74
N LYS A 4 -30.46 28.13 34.80
CA LYS A 4 -29.19 27.36 34.69
C LYS A 4 -29.44 25.90 34.25
N TYR A 5 -30.55 25.31 34.67
CA TYR A 5 -30.92 23.95 34.27
C TYR A 5 -31.31 23.90 32.78
N VAL A 6 -32.07 24.87 32.31
CA VAL A 6 -32.49 24.98 30.91
C VAL A 6 -31.29 25.18 30.01
N ILE A 7 -30.36 26.08 30.35
CA ILE A 7 -29.13 26.33 29.58
C ILE A 7 -28.26 25.05 29.50
N LYS A 8 -28.12 24.32 30.60
CA LYS A 8 -27.36 23.07 30.64
C LYS A 8 -27.97 21.98 29.76
N LYS A 9 -29.30 21.90 29.72
CA LYS A 9 -30.03 20.96 28.87
C LYS A 9 -29.85 21.28 27.38
N TYR A 10 -29.98 22.55 26.99
CA TYR A 10 -29.75 22.98 25.61
C TYR A 10 -28.27 22.78 25.17
N LEU A 11 -27.32 23.09 26.03
CA LEU A 11 -25.90 22.87 25.78
C LEU A 11 -25.63 21.38 25.53
N PHE A 12 -26.24 20.49 26.31
CA PHE A 12 -26.07 19.03 26.15
C PHE A 12 -26.70 18.52 24.85
N ILE A 13 -27.86 19.02 24.46
CA ILE A 13 -28.51 18.67 23.19
C ILE A 13 -27.68 19.17 22.00
N THR A 14 -27.16 20.39 22.06
CA THR A 14 -26.31 20.94 21.00
C THR A 14 -24.99 20.12 20.84
N LEU A 15 -24.42 19.67 21.94
CA LEU A 15 -23.20 18.84 21.93
C LEU A 15 -23.44 17.47 21.27
N ILE A 16 -24.63 16.87 21.47
CA ILE A 16 -25.00 15.60 20.83
C ILE A 16 -25.19 15.78 19.32
N PHE A 17 -25.73 16.91 18.87
CA PHE A 17 -25.91 17.18 17.43
C PHE A 17 -24.59 17.42 16.67
N LEU A 18 -23.53 17.87 17.35
CA LEU A 18 -22.21 18.05 16.72
C LEU A 18 -21.45 16.74 16.48
N SER A 19 -21.87 15.64 17.09
CA SER A 19 -21.12 14.36 17.04
C SER A 19 -21.48 13.43 15.88
N THR A 20 -22.42 13.79 14.99
CA THR A 20 -22.99 12.86 13.98
C THR A 20 -22.44 12.98 12.56
N SER A 21 -21.40 13.80 12.32
CA SER A 21 -20.93 14.10 10.95
C SER A 21 -19.58 13.47 10.56
N CYS A 22 -19.33 12.21 10.93
CA CYS A 22 -18.17 11.49 10.42
C CYS A 22 -18.59 10.60 9.24
N SER A 23 -18.47 11.11 8.00
CA SER A 23 -18.55 10.29 6.79
C SER A 23 -17.18 9.66 6.49
N PRO A 24 -17.11 8.38 6.12
CA PRO A 24 -15.86 7.77 5.70
C PRO A 24 -15.37 8.40 4.40
N ILE A 25 -14.07 8.61 4.29
CA ILE A 25 -13.40 9.03 3.06
C ILE A 25 -13.11 7.76 2.26
N VAL A 26 -13.62 7.71 1.04
CA VAL A 26 -13.43 6.59 0.11
C VAL A 26 -12.41 6.98 -0.94
N GLU A 27 -11.35 6.22 -1.05
CA GLU A 27 -10.29 6.39 -2.05
C GLU A 27 -10.27 5.18 -3.00
N ASN A 28 -10.44 5.46 -4.29
CA ASN A 28 -10.24 4.46 -5.35
C ASN A 28 -8.85 4.64 -5.93
N ARG A 29 -8.07 3.56 -6.02
CA ARG A 29 -6.69 3.56 -6.50
C ARG A 29 -6.49 2.49 -7.57
N GLY A 30 -5.71 2.81 -8.60
CA GLY A 30 -5.36 1.89 -9.66
C GLY A 30 -6.37 1.84 -10.79
N TYR A 31 -6.48 0.68 -11.45
CA TYR A 31 -7.26 0.47 -12.67
C TYR A 31 -8.74 0.24 -12.37
N VAL A 32 -9.62 1.05 -12.94
CA VAL A 32 -11.07 0.87 -12.81
C VAL A 32 -11.55 -0.09 -13.90
N PHE A 33 -12.04 -1.26 -13.50
CA PHE A 33 -12.55 -2.27 -14.42
C PHE A 33 -13.89 -1.89 -15.03
N ASP A 34 -13.97 -1.91 -16.36
CA ASP A 34 -15.21 -1.87 -17.12
C ASP A 34 -15.48 -3.26 -17.71
N GLU A 35 -16.57 -3.89 -17.27
CA GLU A 35 -16.96 -5.24 -17.72
C GLU A 35 -17.15 -5.32 -19.23
N LYS A 36 -17.65 -4.23 -19.86
CA LYS A 36 -17.85 -4.18 -21.30
C LYS A 36 -16.54 -4.23 -22.09
N LEU A 37 -15.46 -3.69 -21.54
CA LEU A 37 -14.14 -3.75 -22.16
C LEU A 37 -13.52 -5.13 -22.01
N LEU A 38 -13.79 -5.79 -20.87
CA LEU A 38 -13.29 -7.13 -20.59
C LEU A 38 -13.92 -8.18 -21.54
N ASP A 39 -15.20 -8.03 -21.87
CA ASP A 39 -15.90 -8.92 -22.79
C ASP A 39 -15.34 -8.90 -24.22
N GLN A 40 -14.58 -7.86 -24.58
CA GLN A 40 -13.92 -7.75 -25.89
C GLN A 40 -12.65 -8.59 -25.97
N ILE A 41 -12.11 -9.02 -24.83
CA ILE A 41 -10.87 -9.79 -24.79
C ILE A 41 -11.17 -11.27 -24.89
N LYS A 42 -10.77 -11.88 -26.01
CA LYS A 42 -10.99 -13.30 -26.26
C LYS A 42 -9.69 -14.09 -26.13
N VAL A 43 -9.77 -15.18 -25.37
CA VAL A 43 -8.63 -16.10 -25.20
C VAL A 43 -8.28 -16.75 -26.54
N ASN A 44 -6.99 -16.82 -26.85
CA ASN A 44 -6.37 -17.31 -28.07
C ASN A 44 -6.62 -16.47 -29.35
N GLU A 45 -7.37 -15.38 -29.26
CA GLU A 45 -7.64 -14.50 -30.42
C GLU A 45 -6.97 -13.13 -30.25
N THR A 46 -7.21 -12.46 -29.10
CA THR A 46 -6.74 -11.11 -28.84
C THR A 46 -5.23 -11.08 -28.61
N ILE A 47 -4.53 -10.20 -29.29
CA ILE A 47 -3.08 -10.00 -29.10
C ILE A 47 -2.78 -8.94 -28.03
N SER A 48 -1.55 -8.91 -27.53
CA SER A 48 -1.13 -8.00 -26.45
C SER A 48 -1.34 -6.52 -26.79
N ASN A 49 -1.15 -6.13 -28.07
CA ASN A 49 -1.38 -4.75 -28.50
C ASN A 49 -2.85 -4.37 -28.40
N ASP A 50 -3.76 -5.27 -28.81
CA ASP A 50 -5.19 -5.05 -28.70
C ASP A 50 -5.63 -4.94 -27.23
N VAL A 51 -5.03 -5.75 -26.35
CA VAL A 51 -5.27 -5.64 -24.90
C VAL A 51 -4.83 -4.29 -24.37
N MET A 52 -3.70 -3.75 -24.85
CA MET A 52 -3.24 -2.42 -24.48
C MET A 52 -4.14 -1.32 -25.00
N ASP A 53 -4.70 -1.48 -26.21
CA ASP A 53 -5.64 -0.52 -26.78
C ASP A 53 -7.00 -0.53 -26.06
N ILE A 54 -7.46 -1.72 -25.63
CA ILE A 54 -8.75 -1.89 -24.92
C ILE A 54 -8.64 -1.48 -23.46
N LEU A 55 -7.65 -2.02 -22.71
CA LEU A 55 -7.51 -1.82 -21.27
C LEU A 55 -6.52 -0.70 -20.90
N GLY A 56 -5.71 -0.25 -21.85
CA GLY A 56 -4.60 0.66 -21.54
C GLY A 56 -3.39 -0.06 -20.94
N SER A 57 -2.45 0.74 -20.41
CA SER A 57 -1.22 0.21 -19.81
C SER A 57 -1.50 -0.59 -18.53
N PRO A 58 -0.85 -1.75 -18.36
CA PRO A 58 -0.98 -2.53 -17.13
C PRO A 58 -0.40 -1.80 -15.92
N SER A 59 -0.93 -2.10 -14.73
CA SER A 59 -0.39 -1.57 -13.47
C SER A 59 1.02 -2.08 -13.19
N THR A 60 1.29 -3.34 -13.55
CA THR A 60 2.62 -3.97 -13.48
C THR A 60 2.67 -5.21 -14.37
N THR A 61 3.87 -5.66 -14.67
CA THR A 61 4.14 -6.91 -15.37
C THR A 61 4.83 -7.91 -14.44
N SER A 62 4.72 -9.21 -14.74
CA SER A 62 5.39 -10.24 -13.97
C SER A 62 6.90 -10.08 -14.04
N ALA A 63 7.58 -10.18 -12.91
CA ALA A 63 9.03 -10.15 -12.84
C ALA A 63 9.67 -11.49 -13.20
N ILE A 64 8.89 -12.58 -13.21
CA ILE A 64 9.38 -13.95 -13.47
C ILE A 64 9.24 -14.28 -14.96
N ASP A 65 8.06 -13.97 -15.50
CA ASP A 65 7.75 -14.07 -16.92
C ASP A 65 7.17 -12.75 -17.39
N ALA A 66 7.80 -12.07 -18.31
CA ALA A 66 7.28 -10.80 -18.85
C ALA A 66 5.96 -10.99 -19.62
N SER A 67 5.47 -12.23 -19.73
CA SER A 67 4.25 -12.63 -20.44
C SER A 67 2.96 -12.47 -19.66
N THR A 68 3.01 -12.01 -18.41
CA THR A 68 1.80 -11.78 -17.60
C THR A 68 1.69 -10.33 -17.17
N TRP A 69 0.57 -9.71 -17.50
CA TRP A 69 0.22 -8.33 -17.15
C TRP A 69 -0.82 -8.31 -16.04
N TYR A 70 -0.64 -7.40 -15.07
CA TYR A 70 -1.55 -7.23 -13.95
C TYR A 70 -2.21 -5.85 -13.98
N TYR A 71 -3.52 -5.85 -13.91
CA TYR A 71 -4.34 -4.66 -13.71
C TYR A 71 -4.89 -4.71 -12.30
N ILE A 72 -4.56 -3.72 -11.48
CA ILE A 72 -4.83 -3.74 -10.04
C ILE A 72 -5.73 -2.57 -9.68
N TYR A 73 -6.84 -2.89 -9.04
CA TYR A 73 -7.76 -1.93 -8.42
C TYR A 73 -7.80 -2.15 -6.93
N SER A 74 -7.89 -1.08 -6.15
CA SER A 74 -8.14 -1.14 -4.73
C SER A 74 -9.00 0.03 -4.26
N LYS A 75 -9.96 -0.26 -3.38
CA LYS A 75 -10.78 0.70 -2.68
C LYS A 75 -10.36 0.72 -1.22
N ALA A 76 -10.02 1.88 -0.70
CA ALA A 76 -9.70 2.07 0.69
C ALA A 76 -10.69 3.03 1.34
N GLU A 77 -11.08 2.75 2.57
CA GLU A 77 -11.97 3.58 3.38
C GLU A 77 -11.24 4.05 4.63
N THR A 78 -11.32 5.35 4.88
CA THR A 78 -10.75 5.99 6.06
C THR A 78 -11.88 6.60 6.88
N VAL A 79 -12.01 6.21 8.14
CA VAL A 79 -12.96 6.78 9.08
C VAL A 79 -12.21 7.68 10.05
N ALA A 80 -12.57 8.97 10.04
CA ALA A 80 -11.94 10.00 10.87
C ALA A 80 -10.41 9.99 10.77
N PHE A 81 -9.71 9.69 11.87
CA PHE A 81 -8.25 9.66 11.96
C PHE A 81 -7.66 8.24 12.03
N TYR A 82 -8.47 7.22 11.75
CA TYR A 82 -8.00 5.85 11.69
C TYR A 82 -7.21 5.59 10.41
N ARG A 83 -6.40 4.51 10.42
CA ARG A 83 -5.65 4.09 9.23
C ARG A 83 -6.62 3.66 8.13
N PRO A 84 -6.32 3.96 6.85
CA PRO A 84 -7.08 3.45 5.73
C PRO A 84 -7.18 1.93 5.76
N THR A 85 -8.38 1.41 5.59
CA THR A 85 -8.64 -0.02 5.48
C THR A 85 -9.02 -0.33 4.04
N VAL A 86 -8.37 -1.31 3.42
CA VAL A 86 -8.74 -1.76 2.07
C VAL A 86 -10.01 -2.60 2.19
N THR A 87 -11.10 -2.09 1.60
CA THR A 87 -12.42 -2.74 1.61
C THR A 87 -12.72 -3.54 0.36
N ASP A 88 -12.09 -3.21 -0.78
CA ASP A 88 -12.18 -3.97 -2.02
C ASP A 88 -10.83 -3.97 -2.74
N ARG A 89 -10.49 -5.11 -3.33
CA ARG A 89 -9.32 -5.26 -4.20
C ARG A 89 -9.66 -6.23 -5.31
N ARG A 90 -9.36 -5.82 -6.53
CA ARG A 90 -9.53 -6.67 -7.71
C ARG A 90 -8.25 -6.64 -8.51
N VAL A 91 -7.80 -7.80 -8.91
CA VAL A 91 -6.63 -7.97 -9.77
C VAL A 91 -7.02 -8.82 -10.95
N LEU A 92 -6.82 -8.29 -12.14
CA LEU A 92 -6.91 -9.05 -13.38
C LEU A 92 -5.49 -9.38 -13.82
N ALA A 93 -5.21 -10.67 -13.95
CA ALA A 93 -3.99 -11.17 -14.57
C ALA A 93 -4.29 -11.64 -15.99
N VAL A 94 -3.65 -11.03 -16.96
CA VAL A 94 -3.70 -11.37 -18.38
C VAL A 94 -2.40 -12.05 -18.75
N SER A 95 -2.42 -13.35 -19.02
CA SER A 95 -1.23 -14.09 -19.42
C SER A 95 -1.23 -14.29 -20.94
N PHE A 96 -0.09 -14.10 -21.55
CA PHE A 96 0.14 -14.25 -22.99
C PHE A 96 0.93 -15.53 -23.30
N ASN A 97 0.74 -16.07 -24.50
CA ASN A 97 1.57 -17.14 -25.04
C ASN A 97 2.77 -16.57 -25.80
N ASP A 98 3.60 -17.44 -26.37
CA ASP A 98 4.79 -17.08 -27.15
C ASP A 98 4.45 -16.29 -28.43
N ASP A 99 3.22 -16.40 -28.93
CA ASP A 99 2.70 -15.64 -30.07
C ASP A 99 2.08 -14.28 -29.66
N ASN A 100 2.27 -13.85 -28.40
CA ASN A 100 1.67 -12.64 -27.82
C ASN A 100 0.13 -12.62 -27.81
N LYS A 101 -0.54 -13.78 -27.88
CA LYS A 101 -1.98 -13.89 -27.74
C LYS A 101 -2.36 -14.18 -26.31
N VAL A 102 -3.52 -13.69 -25.89
CA VAL A 102 -4.08 -13.95 -24.56
C VAL A 102 -4.26 -15.45 -24.38
N LYS A 103 -3.52 -16.03 -23.46
CA LYS A 103 -3.59 -17.44 -23.08
C LYS A 103 -4.63 -17.68 -22.00
N ASN A 104 -4.70 -16.78 -21.03
CA ASN A 104 -5.58 -16.94 -19.87
C ASN A 104 -5.89 -15.58 -19.23
N LEU A 105 -7.10 -15.46 -18.68
CA LEU A 105 -7.56 -14.36 -17.86
C LEU A 105 -7.90 -14.91 -16.47
N LYS A 106 -7.29 -14.37 -15.43
CA LYS A 106 -7.57 -14.74 -14.04
C LYS A 106 -7.94 -13.51 -13.23
N TYR A 107 -8.99 -13.65 -12.44
CA TYR A 107 -9.43 -12.63 -11.48
C TYR A 107 -9.09 -13.09 -10.08
N TYR A 108 -8.60 -12.14 -9.29
CA TYR A 108 -8.33 -12.32 -7.87
C TYR A 108 -9.03 -11.21 -7.10
N GLY A 109 -9.77 -11.59 -6.07
CA GLY A 109 -10.41 -10.66 -5.13
C GLY A 109 -9.55 -10.40 -3.89
N LEU A 110 -10.12 -9.66 -2.95
CA LEU A 110 -9.47 -9.36 -1.68
C LEU A 110 -9.23 -10.63 -0.84
N GLU A 111 -10.15 -11.60 -0.89
CA GLU A 111 -10.10 -12.83 -0.11
C GLU A 111 -9.04 -13.82 -0.60
N GLU A 112 -8.66 -13.72 -1.87
CA GLU A 112 -7.63 -14.57 -2.47
C GLU A 112 -6.21 -14.03 -2.24
N GLY A 113 -6.11 -12.85 -1.62
CA GLY A 113 -4.84 -12.25 -1.23
C GLY A 113 -4.13 -13.10 -0.19
N LYS A 114 -3.04 -13.79 -0.55
CA LYS A 114 -2.15 -14.41 0.43
C LYS A 114 -1.55 -13.32 1.32
N ILE A 115 -1.81 -13.40 2.62
CA ILE A 115 -1.04 -12.65 3.60
C ILE A 115 0.38 -13.22 3.57
N ILE A 116 1.28 -12.51 2.88
CA ILE A 116 2.71 -12.80 2.97
C ILE A 116 3.13 -12.23 4.32
N SER A 117 3.28 -13.10 5.33
CA SER A 117 3.94 -12.71 6.55
C SER A 117 5.37 -12.32 6.18
N TYR A 118 5.77 -11.10 6.49
CA TYR A 118 7.16 -10.70 6.41
C TYR A 118 7.95 -11.69 7.28
N VAL A 119 8.84 -12.44 6.66
CA VAL A 119 9.84 -13.18 7.41
C VAL A 119 10.75 -12.12 7.99
N ASP A 120 10.67 -11.94 9.30
CA ASP A 120 11.54 -11.04 10.07
C ASP A 120 12.94 -11.68 10.15
N ARG A 121 13.55 -11.83 8.97
CA ARG A 121 14.90 -12.31 8.81
C ARG A 121 15.82 -11.10 8.90
N THR A 122 16.15 -10.71 10.13
CA THR A 122 17.27 -9.81 10.36
C THR A 122 18.52 -10.45 9.80
N THR A 123 19.04 -9.92 8.70
CA THR A 123 20.39 -10.22 8.27
C THR A 123 21.32 -9.67 9.36
N PRO A 124 22.11 -10.52 10.05
CA PRO A 124 23.09 -10.05 10.99
C PRO A 124 24.14 -9.25 10.19
N THR A 125 23.97 -7.93 10.17
CA THR A 125 25.05 -7.06 9.71
C THR A 125 26.17 -7.20 10.72
N ARG A 126 27.35 -7.64 10.29
CA ARG A 126 28.59 -7.63 11.08
C ARG A 126 29.05 -6.18 11.31
N GLY A 127 28.17 -5.34 11.83
CA GLY A 127 28.53 -4.08 12.42
C GLY A 127 29.04 -4.37 13.82
N ARG A 128 30.23 -3.92 14.17
CA ARG A 128 30.66 -3.88 15.57
C ARG A 128 29.63 -3.03 16.30
N GLU A 129 28.80 -3.67 17.12
CA GLU A 129 27.95 -2.96 18.07
C GLU A 129 28.88 -2.34 19.12
N LEU A 130 29.32 -1.11 18.82
CA LEU A 130 29.99 -0.30 19.83
C LEU A 130 28.91 0.10 20.83
N THR A 131 29.00 -0.38 22.06
CA THR A 131 28.16 0.07 23.15
C THR A 131 28.22 1.59 23.25
N VAL A 132 27.10 2.23 23.59
CA VAL A 132 26.97 3.70 23.72
C VAL A 132 28.11 4.27 24.57
N LEU A 133 28.57 3.54 25.58
CA LEU A 133 29.72 3.89 26.39
C LEU A 133 31.03 3.86 25.61
N GLN A 134 31.26 2.91 24.71
CA GLN A 134 32.44 2.87 23.86
C GLN A 134 32.47 3.99 22.83
N GLN A 135 31.29 4.43 22.33
CA GLN A 135 31.20 5.61 21.47
C GLN A 135 31.48 6.92 22.23
N LEU A 136 31.00 7.02 23.47
CA LEU A 136 31.18 8.21 24.29
C LEU A 136 32.63 8.35 24.76
N PHE A 137 33.27 7.25 25.18
CA PHE A 137 34.62 7.26 25.73
C PHE A 137 35.71 6.94 24.71
N GLY A 138 35.39 6.35 23.56
CA GLY A 138 36.35 6.05 22.49
C GLY A 138 36.96 7.29 21.83
N ASN A 139 36.29 8.44 21.92
CA ASN A 139 36.82 9.73 21.44
C ASN A 139 37.65 10.51 22.47
N LEU A 140 37.49 10.21 23.75
CA LEU A 140 38.25 10.89 24.80
C LEU A 140 39.72 10.47 24.83
N GLY A 141 40.07 9.24 24.45
CA GLY A 141 41.44 8.76 24.35
C GLY A 141 42.23 9.31 23.16
N ARG A 142 41.54 9.90 22.19
CA ARG A 142 42.18 10.46 20.98
C ARG A 142 42.60 11.92 21.10
N LEU A 143 42.09 12.60 22.13
CA LEU A 143 42.46 14.00 22.41
C LEU A 143 43.75 14.12 23.22
N GLY A 144 44.27 13.00 23.76
CA GLY A 144 45.49 12.96 24.58
C GLY A 144 46.76 12.49 23.86
N ALA A 145 46.70 12.04 22.61
CA ALA A 145 47.83 11.46 21.88
C ALA A 145 48.34 12.32 20.72
N GLY A 146 48.04 13.60 20.70
CA GLY A 146 48.49 14.53 19.68
C GLY A 146 49.34 15.63 20.27
N SER A 147 50.62 15.44 20.34
CA SER A 147 51.72 16.38 20.23
C SER A 147 52.85 16.12 21.25
N LEU A 148 53.74 15.21 20.89
CA LEU A 148 55.14 15.38 21.30
C LEU A 148 55.95 15.61 20.01
N PRO A 149 56.55 16.77 19.79
CA PRO A 149 57.53 16.94 18.74
C PRO A 149 58.80 16.20 19.19
N GLY A 150 59.12 15.16 18.43
CA GLY A 150 60.38 14.45 18.60
C GLY A 150 61.54 15.31 18.10
N ASN A 151 62.52 15.39 18.91
CA ASN A 151 63.84 15.94 18.64
C ASN A 151 64.62 14.94 17.71
#